data_7792e96a99d398ff4c50e67b6bb1e592
#
_entry.id   7792e96a99d398ff4c50e67b6bb1e592
#
_cell.length_a   1.000
_cell.length_b   1.000
_cell.length_c   1.000
_cell.angle_alpha   90.00
_cell.angle_beta   90.00
_cell.angle_gamma   90.00
#
_symmetry.space_group_name_H-M   'P 1'
#
loop_
_entity.id
_entity.type
_entity.pdbx_description
1 polymer ?
#
loop_
_entity_poly.entity_id
_entity_poly.type
_entity_poly.pdbx_seq_one_letter_code
_entity_poly.pdbx_strand_id
1 'polypeptide(L)'
;MRVVAVLATAVVVHPAWAAEAAEGGAGLWYKGLIALAAGLGLGLAAFGAALGQGRATAAAMESIGRNPNSADRIFTPLIVGLALMEALALYALVIAFFLQGKV
;
A
#
# COMPACT_ATOMS: atom_id res chain seq x y z
N MET A 1 37.59 7.18 -17.85
CA MET A 1 37.95 6.08 -16.95
C MET A 1 36.92 5.78 -15.87
N ARG A 2 36.27 6.76 -15.22
CA ARG A 2 35.30 6.50 -14.15
C ARG A 2 33.99 5.83 -14.60
N VAL A 3 33.50 6.12 -15.79
CA VAL A 3 32.25 5.54 -16.34
C VAL A 3 32.43 4.06 -16.68
N VAL A 4 33.60 3.66 -17.18
CA VAL A 4 33.91 2.27 -17.49
C VAL A 4 34.03 1.43 -16.22
N ALA A 5 34.56 2.01 -15.13
CA ALA A 5 34.67 1.33 -13.84
C ALA A 5 33.28 1.09 -13.21
N VAL A 6 32.33 2.04 -13.35
CA VAL A 6 30.95 1.89 -12.84
C VAL A 6 30.17 0.83 -13.63
N LEU A 7 30.35 0.77 -14.95
CA LEU A 7 29.74 -0.26 -15.78
C LEU A 7 30.35 -1.66 -15.51
N ALA A 8 31.67 -1.74 -15.25
CA ALA A 8 32.34 -2.98 -14.91
C ALA A 8 31.87 -3.51 -13.54
N THR A 9 31.67 -2.65 -12.53
CA THR A 9 31.11 -3.05 -11.23
C THR A 9 29.66 -3.48 -11.34
N ALA A 10 28.84 -2.83 -12.17
CA ALA A 10 27.46 -3.24 -12.39
C ALA A 10 27.37 -4.63 -13.06
N VAL A 11 28.28 -4.93 -14.01
CA VAL A 11 28.34 -6.24 -14.69
C VAL A 11 28.85 -7.35 -13.76
N VAL A 12 29.72 -7.04 -12.79
CA VAL A 12 30.25 -8.03 -11.85
C VAL A 12 29.26 -8.35 -10.71
N VAL A 13 28.42 -7.38 -10.31
CA VAL A 13 27.39 -7.58 -9.28
C VAL A 13 26.21 -8.38 -9.81
N HIS A 14 25.89 -8.27 -11.10
CA HIS A 14 24.76 -8.98 -11.73
C HIS A 14 24.87 -10.52 -11.66
N PRO A 15 26.00 -11.17 -11.99
CA PRO A 15 26.10 -12.63 -11.91
C PRO A 15 26.12 -13.16 -10.48
N ALA A 16 26.66 -12.42 -9.51
CA ALA A 16 26.61 -12.81 -8.11
C ALA A 16 25.17 -12.80 -7.58
N TRP A 17 24.39 -11.77 -7.93
CA TRP A 17 22.97 -11.67 -7.58
C TRP A 17 22.12 -12.75 -8.26
N ALA A 18 22.44 -13.07 -9.51
CA ALA A 18 21.77 -14.15 -10.25
C ALA A 18 22.14 -15.54 -9.72
N ALA A 19 23.36 -15.74 -9.27
CA ALA A 19 23.81 -16.99 -8.65
C ALA A 19 23.15 -17.22 -7.28
N GLU A 20 23.06 -16.18 -6.46
CA GLU A 20 22.37 -16.22 -5.16
C GLU A 20 20.84 -16.47 -5.34
N ALA A 21 20.25 -15.91 -6.38
CA ALA A 21 18.88 -16.18 -6.76
C ALA A 21 18.67 -17.62 -7.29
N ALA A 22 19.69 -18.24 -7.89
CA ALA A 22 19.62 -19.60 -8.41
C ALA A 22 19.78 -20.67 -7.30
N GLU A 23 20.61 -20.41 -6.29
CA GLU A 23 20.81 -21.33 -5.17
C GLU A 23 19.66 -21.35 -4.16
N GLY A 24 18.88 -20.26 -4.08
CA GLY A 24 17.68 -20.14 -3.24
C GLY A 24 16.35 -20.27 -4.00
N GLY A 25 16.36 -20.71 -5.25
CA GLY A 25 15.34 -20.50 -6.28
C GLY A 25 13.88 -20.63 -5.82
N ALA A 26 13.47 -21.73 -5.21
CA ALA A 26 12.08 -21.92 -4.76
C ALA A 26 11.74 -21.08 -3.52
N GLY A 27 12.70 -20.91 -2.60
CA GLY A 27 12.52 -20.13 -1.38
C GLY A 27 12.44 -18.63 -1.65
N LEU A 28 13.34 -18.10 -2.48
CA LEU A 28 13.37 -16.67 -2.84
C LEU A 28 12.14 -16.27 -3.68
N TRP A 29 11.72 -17.12 -4.60
CA TRP A 29 10.51 -16.89 -5.38
C TRP A 29 9.26 -16.81 -4.47
N TYR A 30 9.12 -17.74 -3.54
CA TYR A 30 8.01 -17.77 -2.59
C TYR A 30 8.00 -16.53 -1.70
N LYS A 31 9.15 -16.12 -1.17
CA LYS A 31 9.30 -14.90 -0.38
C LYS A 31 8.95 -13.65 -1.19
N GLY A 32 9.39 -13.58 -2.44
CA GLY A 32 9.05 -12.50 -3.36
C GLY A 32 7.54 -12.39 -3.60
N LEU A 33 6.85 -13.53 -3.77
CA LEU A 33 5.38 -13.55 -3.91
C LEU A 33 4.67 -13.08 -2.64
N ILE A 34 5.15 -13.46 -1.46
CA ILE A 34 4.58 -12.98 -0.19
C ILE A 34 4.74 -11.48 -0.06
N ALA A 35 5.94 -10.95 -0.34
CA ALA A 35 6.20 -9.51 -0.28
C ALA A 35 5.32 -8.73 -1.27
N LEU A 36 5.16 -9.25 -2.50
CA LEU A 36 4.29 -8.68 -3.50
C LEU A 36 2.81 -8.72 -3.07
N ALA A 37 2.35 -9.85 -2.54
CA ALA A 37 0.97 -10.00 -2.04
C ALA A 37 0.68 -9.04 -0.88
N ALA A 38 1.61 -8.88 0.06
CA ALA A 38 1.49 -7.95 1.17
C ALA A 38 1.42 -6.48 0.67
N GLY A 39 2.32 -6.11 -0.24
CA GLY A 39 2.35 -4.75 -0.81
C GLY A 39 1.12 -4.42 -1.64
N LEU A 40 0.73 -5.30 -2.55
CA LEU A 40 -0.46 -5.10 -3.38
C LEU A 40 -1.75 -5.13 -2.56
N GLY A 41 -1.87 -6.06 -1.62
CA GLY A 41 -3.05 -6.17 -0.76
C GLY A 41 -3.27 -4.90 0.06
N LEU A 42 -2.22 -4.40 0.72
CA LEU A 42 -2.28 -3.14 1.46
C LEU A 42 -2.51 -1.93 0.53
N GLY A 43 -1.81 -1.88 -0.60
CA GLY A 43 -1.94 -0.79 -1.57
C GLY A 43 -3.36 -0.67 -2.13
N LEU A 44 -3.98 -1.80 -2.51
CA LEU A 44 -5.36 -1.82 -2.99
C LEU A 44 -6.37 -1.46 -1.90
N ALA A 45 -6.17 -1.93 -0.67
CA ALA A 45 -7.04 -1.59 0.46
C ALA A 45 -6.97 -0.08 0.77
N ALA A 46 -5.77 0.49 0.86
CA ALA A 46 -5.56 1.92 1.09
C ALA A 46 -6.13 2.78 -0.05
N PHE A 47 -5.92 2.36 -1.30
CA PHE A 47 -6.47 3.04 -2.47
C PHE A 47 -8.01 3.05 -2.45
N GLY A 48 -8.63 1.90 -2.14
CA GLY A 48 -10.09 1.79 -2.04
C GLY A 48 -10.66 2.65 -0.91
N ALA A 49 -10.02 2.63 0.27
CA ALA A 49 -10.39 3.46 1.41
C ALA A 49 -10.28 4.95 1.05
N ALA A 50 -9.17 5.38 0.46
CA ALA A 50 -8.95 6.78 0.06
C ALA A 50 -9.99 7.28 -0.95
N LEU A 51 -10.36 6.46 -1.95
CA LEU A 51 -11.41 6.79 -2.91
C LEU A 51 -12.78 6.92 -2.22
N GLY A 52 -13.10 6.01 -1.31
CA GLY A 52 -14.34 6.05 -0.53
C GLY A 52 -14.42 7.29 0.34
N GLN A 53 -13.36 7.58 1.08
CA GLN A 53 -13.24 8.75 1.95
C GLN A 53 -13.31 10.05 1.14
N GLY A 54 -12.63 10.13 0.02
CA GLY A 54 -12.66 11.30 -0.86
C GLY A 54 -14.07 11.60 -1.38
N ARG A 55 -14.80 10.58 -1.85
CA ARG A 55 -16.19 10.73 -2.31
C ARG A 55 -17.15 11.11 -1.20
N ALA A 56 -17.03 10.46 -0.03
CA ALA A 56 -17.87 10.78 1.12
C ALA A 56 -17.65 12.22 1.59
N THR A 57 -16.39 12.65 1.68
CA THR A 57 -16.05 14.02 2.07
C THR A 57 -16.54 15.04 1.05
N ALA A 58 -16.35 14.80 -0.24
CA ALA A 58 -16.84 15.69 -1.29
C ALA A 58 -18.36 15.85 -1.23
N ALA A 59 -19.12 14.77 -1.10
CA ALA A 59 -20.57 14.80 -0.98
C ALA A 59 -21.05 15.54 0.29
N ALA A 60 -20.34 15.36 1.41
CA ALA A 60 -20.61 16.05 2.66
C ALA A 60 -20.39 17.56 2.52
N MET A 61 -19.25 17.96 1.94
CA MET A 61 -18.93 19.38 1.72
C MET A 61 -19.92 20.06 0.75
N GLU A 62 -20.32 19.36 -0.30
CA GLU A 62 -21.34 19.86 -1.23
C GLU A 62 -22.69 20.05 -0.54
N SER A 63 -23.10 19.10 0.31
CA SER A 63 -24.35 19.20 1.08
C SER A 63 -24.33 20.37 2.06
N ILE A 64 -23.21 20.56 2.79
CA ILE A 64 -23.04 21.69 3.71
C ILE A 64 -22.99 23.02 2.94
N GLY A 65 -22.35 23.04 1.77
CA GLY A 65 -22.30 24.24 0.92
C GLY A 65 -23.69 24.68 0.44
N ARG A 66 -24.58 23.73 0.17
CA ARG A 66 -25.98 24.03 -0.19
C ARG A 66 -26.84 24.37 1.02
N ASN A 67 -26.58 23.82 2.17
CA ASN A 67 -27.33 24.07 3.40
C ASN A 67 -26.39 24.05 4.63
N PRO A 68 -25.86 25.22 5.03
CA PRO A 68 -24.94 25.31 6.16
C PRO A 68 -25.50 24.76 7.48
N ASN A 69 -26.82 24.81 7.67
CA ASN A 69 -27.46 24.28 8.88
C ASN A 69 -27.41 22.74 8.99
N SER A 70 -27.01 22.06 7.93
CA SER A 70 -26.81 20.60 7.94
C SER A 70 -25.46 20.14 8.48
N ALA A 71 -24.51 21.05 8.71
CA ALA A 71 -23.15 20.74 9.11
C ALA A 71 -23.08 19.84 10.35
N ASP A 72 -23.77 20.21 11.42
CA ASP A 72 -23.78 19.46 12.68
C ASP A 72 -24.36 18.03 12.53
N ARG A 73 -25.32 17.86 11.65
CA ARG A 73 -25.95 16.56 11.38
C ARG A 73 -25.07 15.66 10.52
N ILE A 74 -24.28 16.24 9.63
CA ILE A 74 -23.40 15.52 8.70
C ILE A 74 -22.08 15.16 9.37
N PHE A 75 -21.56 15.99 10.26
CA PHE A 75 -20.22 15.86 10.84
C PHE A 75 -20.02 14.50 11.52
N THR A 76 -20.88 14.13 12.46
CA THR A 76 -20.73 12.89 13.22
C THR A 76 -20.81 11.64 12.34
N PRO A 77 -21.83 11.43 11.48
CA PRO A 77 -21.86 10.25 10.62
C PRO A 77 -20.74 10.23 9.59
N LEU A 78 -20.26 11.40 9.13
CA LEU A 78 -19.12 11.49 8.24
C LEU A 78 -17.85 10.96 8.93
N ILE A 79 -17.51 11.47 10.12
CA ILE A 79 -16.32 11.06 10.86
C ILE A 79 -16.37 9.56 11.20
N VAL A 80 -17.51 9.06 11.65
CA VAL A 80 -17.68 7.62 11.93
C VAL A 80 -17.51 6.79 10.66
N GLY A 81 -18.09 7.21 9.54
CA GLY A 81 -17.93 6.52 8.26
C GLY A 81 -16.48 6.52 7.76
N LEU A 82 -15.78 7.66 7.86
CA LEU A 82 -14.37 7.76 7.51
C LEU A 82 -13.50 6.82 8.40
N ALA A 83 -13.75 6.80 9.70
CA ALA A 83 -13.02 5.95 10.63
C ALA A 83 -13.24 4.45 10.35
N LEU A 84 -14.46 4.04 9.99
CA LEU A 84 -14.76 2.64 9.63
C LEU A 84 -14.09 2.25 8.30
N MET A 85 -14.03 3.16 7.31
CA MET A 85 -13.29 2.91 6.08
C MET A 85 -11.79 2.78 6.33
N GLU A 86 -11.23 3.60 7.20
CA GLU A 86 -9.82 3.52 7.61
C GLU A 86 -9.51 2.21 8.34
N ALA A 87 -10.43 1.74 9.18
CA ALA A 87 -10.27 0.47 9.89
C ALA A 87 -10.09 -0.72 8.93
N LEU A 88 -10.74 -0.72 7.77
CA LEU A 88 -10.56 -1.76 6.76
C LEU A 88 -9.14 -1.76 6.18
N ALA A 89 -8.55 -0.59 5.95
CA ALA A 89 -7.15 -0.46 5.52
C ALA A 89 -6.18 -0.92 6.62
N LEU A 90 -6.49 -0.66 7.89
CA LEU A 90 -5.71 -1.17 9.02
C LEU A 90 -5.75 -2.70 9.13
N TYR A 91 -6.87 -3.36 8.84
CA TYR A 91 -6.90 -4.83 8.76
C TYR A 91 -5.96 -5.35 7.67
N ALA A 92 -5.94 -4.73 6.50
CA ALA A 92 -5.01 -5.10 5.43
C ALA A 92 -3.55 -4.88 5.85
N LEU A 93 -3.25 -3.80 6.58
CA LEU A 93 -1.93 -3.54 7.15
C LEU A 93 -1.50 -4.66 8.12
N VAL A 94 -2.39 -5.08 9.02
CA VAL A 94 -2.09 -6.16 9.97
C VAL A 94 -1.80 -7.48 9.23
N ILE A 95 -2.59 -7.82 8.21
CA ILE A 95 -2.34 -9.01 7.40
C ILE A 95 -1.00 -8.90 6.66
N ALA A 96 -0.70 -7.74 6.06
CA ALA A 96 0.56 -7.49 5.38
C ALA A 96 1.76 -7.62 6.33
N PHE A 97 1.63 -7.14 7.57
CA PHE A 97 2.65 -7.27 8.61
C PHE A 97 2.91 -8.73 8.98
N PHE A 98 1.86 -9.54 9.16
CA PHE A 98 2.02 -10.98 9.42
C PHE A 98 2.63 -11.74 8.24
N LEU A 99 2.32 -11.34 7.01
CA LEU A 99 2.94 -11.92 5.82
C LEU A 99 4.42 -11.55 5.72
N GLN A 100 4.80 -10.33 6.06
CA GLN A 100 6.18 -9.88 6.08
C GLN A 100 7.04 -10.70 7.05
N GLY A 101 6.50 -11.14 8.18
CA GLY A 101 7.21 -12.00 9.13
C GLY A 101 7.52 -13.42 8.60
N LYS A 102 7.05 -13.77 7.39
CA LYS A 102 7.32 -15.05 6.71
C LYS A 102 8.33 -14.92 5.57
N VAL A 103 8.84 -13.73 5.30
CA VAL A 103 9.85 -13.40 4.31
C VAL A 103 11.23 -13.39 4.96
#